data_63214673148603272157e1dc63bb0be0
#
_entry.id   63214673148603272157e1dc63bb0be0
#
_cell.length_a   1.000
_cell.length_b   1.000
_cell.length_c   1.000
_cell.angle_alpha   90.00
_cell.angle_beta   90.00
_cell.angle_gamma   90.00
#
_symmetry.space_group_name_H-M   'P 1'
#
loop_
_entity.id
_entity.type
_entity.pdbx_description
1 polymer ?
#
loop_
_entity_poly.entity_id
_entity_poly.type
_entity_poly.pdbx_seq_one_letter_code
_entity_poly.pdbx_strand_id
1 'polypeptide(L)'
;MKLKTFLTGATLLLSTISSQGQINSLDMKNENKVKEPVFPRTFSHIGITVPDLDKAVKFYTEVMGFYVIMPPTEVKEESETAIGQMCIDVFGKDWGAFRIAHLSTGDRIGIELFEFEASTDLKPQFEPFRTGLFHFSVQDPDVEGLVEKIVAAGGKQRMPIREYYPGEKPYRMCYVEDPFGTVFEIYSHSYELHYSEGAYK
;
A
#
# COMPACT_ATOMS: atom_id res chain seq x y z
N MET A 1 -85.18 6.84 18.88
CA MET A 1 -85.81 5.79 19.69
C MET A 1 -84.70 4.89 20.28
N LYS A 2 -84.52 5.00 21.59
CA LYS A 2 -83.96 4.12 22.62
C LYS A 2 -83.10 2.93 22.10
N LEU A 3 -81.79 2.91 22.29
CA LEU A 3 -81.01 2.44 23.45
C LEU A 3 -81.25 0.96 23.82
N LYS A 4 -80.19 0.17 23.79
CA LYS A 4 -79.83 -0.71 24.93
C LYS A 4 -78.40 -1.28 24.75
N THR A 5 -77.58 -0.96 25.72
CA THR A 5 -76.31 -1.51 26.13
C THR A 5 -76.42 -2.97 26.54
N PHE A 6 -75.43 -3.80 26.19
CA PHE A 6 -75.07 -4.99 26.95
C PHE A 6 -73.55 -5.12 27.11
N LEU A 7 -73.18 -5.01 28.38
CA LEU A 7 -71.87 -5.39 28.87
C LEU A 7 -71.84 -6.92 29.06
N THR A 8 -70.81 -7.56 28.53
CA THR A 8 -70.43 -8.89 29.05
C THR A 8 -68.92 -8.89 29.25
N GLY A 9 -68.55 -9.02 30.51
CA GLY A 9 -67.14 -9.13 30.90
C GLY A 9 -66.60 -10.51 30.55
N ALA A 10 -65.34 -10.48 30.09
CA ALA A 10 -64.52 -11.67 30.02
C ALA A 10 -63.24 -11.41 30.87
N THR A 11 -63.24 -12.10 32.00
CA THR A 11 -62.07 -12.16 32.91
C THR A 11 -60.99 -12.99 32.27
N LEU A 12 -59.88 -12.35 31.88
CA LEU A 12 -58.69 -13.06 31.41
C LEU A 12 -57.73 -13.24 32.58
N LEU A 13 -57.48 -14.50 32.94
CA LEU A 13 -56.44 -14.87 33.88
C LEU A 13 -55.05 -14.50 33.31
N LEU A 14 -54.34 -13.60 33.98
CA LEU A 14 -52.91 -13.42 33.78
C LEU A 14 -52.15 -14.54 34.50
N SER A 15 -51.60 -15.47 33.75
CA SER A 15 -50.56 -16.36 34.23
C SER A 15 -49.20 -15.64 34.08
N THR A 16 -48.65 -15.15 35.17
CA THR A 16 -47.30 -14.60 35.22
C THR A 16 -46.29 -15.74 35.15
N ILE A 17 -45.65 -15.89 34.01
CA ILE A 17 -44.41 -16.68 33.93
C ILE A 17 -43.25 -15.72 34.19
N SER A 18 -42.76 -15.70 35.44
CA SER A 18 -41.48 -15.05 35.75
C SER A 18 -40.34 -15.95 35.38
N SER A 19 -39.81 -15.75 34.17
CA SER A 19 -38.45 -16.20 33.83
C SER A 19 -37.49 -15.06 34.18
N GLN A 20 -36.99 -15.02 35.37
CA GLN A 20 -35.78 -14.21 35.69
C GLN A 20 -34.59 -14.86 34.99
N GLY A 21 -34.32 -14.44 33.78
CA GLY A 21 -33.02 -14.60 33.18
C GLY A 21 -32.04 -13.71 33.93
N GLN A 22 -31.12 -14.30 34.72
CA GLN A 22 -29.98 -13.61 35.23
C GLN A 22 -29.14 -13.13 34.02
N ILE A 23 -29.27 -11.86 33.67
CA ILE A 23 -28.35 -11.17 32.77
C ILE A 23 -27.05 -11.02 33.59
N ASN A 24 -26.04 -11.78 33.16
CA ASN A 24 -24.71 -11.70 33.77
C ASN A 24 -24.19 -10.27 33.66
N SER A 25 -23.97 -9.62 34.78
CA SER A 25 -23.46 -8.26 34.90
C SER A 25 -22.02 -8.07 34.32
N LEU A 26 -21.46 -9.12 33.79
CA LEU A 26 -20.13 -9.10 33.11
C LEU A 26 -20.18 -8.61 31.66
N ASP A 27 -21.32 -8.72 30.98
CA ASP A 27 -21.43 -8.28 29.57
C ASP A 27 -21.75 -6.78 29.41
N MET A 28 -22.26 -6.14 30.46
CA MET A 28 -22.62 -4.71 30.40
C MET A 28 -21.45 -3.73 30.53
N LYS A 29 -20.22 -4.20 30.81
CA LYS A 29 -19.05 -3.33 30.99
C LYS A 29 -18.26 -3.06 29.70
N ASN A 30 -18.59 -3.66 28.58
CA ASN A 30 -17.78 -3.56 27.36
C ASN A 30 -18.46 -2.86 26.17
N GLU A 31 -19.73 -2.49 26.26
CA GLU A 31 -20.46 -1.88 25.13
C GLU A 31 -20.35 -0.36 25.01
N ASN A 32 -19.71 0.32 25.95
CA ASN A 32 -19.54 1.79 25.93
C ASN A 32 -18.10 2.30 25.83
N LYS A 33 -17.15 1.47 25.36
CA LYS A 33 -15.91 2.05 24.86
C LYS A 33 -16.23 2.69 23.51
N VAL A 34 -16.43 4.00 23.51
CA VAL A 34 -16.36 4.81 22.27
C VAL A 34 -15.04 4.41 21.60
N LYS A 35 -15.14 3.70 20.46
CA LYS A 35 -13.93 3.39 19.68
C LYS A 35 -13.31 4.71 19.31
N GLU A 36 -12.10 4.95 19.76
CA GLU A 36 -11.35 6.12 19.34
C GLU A 36 -11.30 6.19 17.81
N PRO A 37 -11.51 7.36 17.22
CA PRO A 37 -11.49 7.49 15.77
C PRO A 37 -10.11 7.10 15.23
N VAL A 38 -10.07 6.19 14.25
CA VAL A 38 -8.84 5.82 13.56
C VAL A 38 -8.70 6.73 12.35
N PHE A 39 -7.71 7.61 12.39
CA PHE A 39 -7.38 8.47 11.25
C PHE A 39 -6.56 7.72 10.22
N PRO A 40 -6.78 7.93 8.91
CA PRO A 40 -5.95 7.35 7.86
C PRO A 40 -4.47 7.70 8.06
N ARG A 41 -3.60 6.73 7.83
CA ARG A 41 -2.15 6.98 7.77
C ARG A 41 -1.78 7.41 6.37
N THR A 42 -0.80 8.29 6.26
CA THR A 42 -0.21 8.66 4.98
C THR A 42 0.92 7.70 4.63
N PHE A 43 1.11 7.44 3.33
CA PHE A 43 2.26 6.67 2.87
C PHE A 43 3.50 7.58 2.90
N SER A 44 4.59 7.10 3.48
CA SER A 44 5.82 7.88 3.65
C SER A 44 6.85 7.55 2.58
N HIS A 45 7.27 6.29 2.51
CA HIS A 45 8.33 5.85 1.58
C HIS A 45 8.24 4.34 1.32
N ILE A 46 8.99 3.90 0.32
CA ILE A 46 9.27 2.49 0.05
C ILE A 46 10.78 2.29 -0.07
N GLY A 47 11.29 1.18 0.48
CA GLY A 47 12.67 0.74 0.30
C GLY A 47 12.79 -0.28 -0.82
N ILE A 48 13.77 -0.09 -1.71
CA ILE A 48 14.06 -0.95 -2.86
C ILE A 48 15.53 -1.31 -2.83
N THR A 49 15.85 -2.60 -2.81
CA THR A 49 17.23 -3.09 -2.96
C THR A 49 17.56 -3.25 -4.45
N VAL A 50 18.68 -2.69 -4.87
CA VAL A 50 19.15 -2.68 -6.25
C VAL A 50 20.58 -3.22 -6.35
N PRO A 51 20.97 -3.82 -7.47
CA PRO A 51 22.32 -4.37 -7.63
C PRO A 51 23.37 -3.29 -7.95
N ASP A 52 22.99 -2.08 -8.33
CA ASP A 52 23.86 -0.97 -8.72
C ASP A 52 23.15 0.35 -8.41
N LEU A 53 23.55 0.99 -7.32
CA LEU A 53 22.90 2.19 -6.81
C LEU A 53 23.03 3.38 -7.77
N ASP A 54 24.18 3.57 -8.40
CA ASP A 54 24.40 4.72 -9.29
C ASP A 54 23.53 4.62 -10.53
N LYS A 55 23.42 3.43 -11.13
CA LYS A 55 22.51 3.19 -12.25
C LYS A 55 21.04 3.31 -11.84
N ALA A 56 20.66 2.86 -10.64
CA ALA A 56 19.32 3.00 -10.13
C ALA A 56 18.93 4.46 -9.91
N VAL A 57 19.79 5.25 -9.25
CA VAL A 57 19.58 6.69 -9.10
C VAL A 57 19.40 7.36 -10.46
N LYS A 58 20.25 7.03 -11.44
CA LYS A 58 20.12 7.57 -12.80
C LYS A 58 18.79 7.21 -13.43
N PHE A 59 18.36 5.95 -13.37
CA PHE A 59 17.06 5.51 -13.92
C PHE A 59 15.89 6.24 -13.26
N TYR A 60 15.85 6.25 -11.93
CA TYR A 60 14.74 6.86 -11.20
C TYR A 60 14.69 8.39 -11.33
N THR A 61 15.81 9.04 -11.62
CA THR A 61 15.83 10.50 -11.88
C THR A 61 15.56 10.86 -13.35
N GLU A 62 16.22 10.20 -14.30
CA GLU A 62 16.15 10.57 -15.72
C GLU A 62 14.91 9.98 -16.43
N VAL A 63 14.44 8.80 -16.02
CA VAL A 63 13.31 8.11 -16.65
C VAL A 63 12.02 8.37 -15.86
N MET A 64 12.06 8.17 -14.52
CA MET A 64 10.90 8.30 -13.66
C MET A 64 10.65 9.75 -13.19
N GLY A 65 11.60 10.66 -13.37
CA GLY A 65 11.48 12.07 -13.00
C GLY A 65 11.49 12.31 -11.48
N PHE A 66 11.96 11.35 -10.68
CA PHE A 66 12.12 11.57 -9.24
C PHE A 66 13.31 12.48 -8.98
N TYR A 67 13.33 13.15 -7.82
CA TYR A 67 14.45 14.02 -7.46
C TYR A 67 15.21 13.50 -6.25
N VAL A 68 16.53 13.73 -6.24
CA VAL A 68 17.42 13.28 -5.17
C VAL A 68 17.26 14.18 -3.95
N ILE A 69 16.98 13.57 -2.78
CA ILE A 69 16.99 14.20 -1.47
C ILE A 69 18.37 14.03 -0.84
N MET A 70 18.90 12.80 -0.89
CA MET A 70 20.22 12.44 -0.40
C MET A 70 20.95 11.61 -1.47
N PRO A 71 22.11 12.04 -1.95
CA PRO A 71 22.86 11.29 -2.96
C PRO A 71 23.39 9.96 -2.39
N PRO A 72 23.90 9.05 -3.24
CA PRO A 72 24.54 7.82 -2.81
C PRO A 72 25.54 8.05 -1.68
N THR A 73 25.28 7.41 -0.55
CA THR A 73 26.04 7.57 0.69
C THR A 73 26.31 6.20 1.28
N GLU A 74 27.53 5.96 1.76
CA GLU A 74 27.88 4.73 2.48
C GLU A 74 27.42 4.81 3.92
N VAL A 75 26.82 3.74 4.41
CA VAL A 75 26.46 3.51 5.83
C VAL A 75 27.23 2.29 6.31
N LYS A 76 27.95 2.45 7.44
CA LYS A 76 28.73 1.38 8.07
C LYS A 76 28.04 0.84 9.31
N GLU A 77 28.35 -0.41 9.62
CA GLU A 77 27.91 -1.04 10.86
C GLU A 77 28.66 -0.42 12.06
N GLU A 78 28.03 0.55 12.71
CA GLU A 78 28.60 1.30 13.84
C GLU A 78 27.55 1.41 14.95
N SER A 79 27.87 0.92 16.15
CA SER A 79 26.95 0.99 17.29
C SER A 79 26.89 2.37 17.95
N GLU A 80 27.87 3.24 17.68
CA GLU A 80 27.99 4.56 18.29
C GLU A 80 27.18 5.65 17.61
N THR A 81 26.70 5.39 16.37
CA THR A 81 25.84 6.32 15.61
C THR A 81 24.38 5.92 15.69
N ALA A 82 23.46 6.89 15.66
CA ALA A 82 22.03 6.62 15.68
C ALA A 82 21.59 5.79 14.48
N ILE A 83 22.13 6.07 13.28
CA ILE A 83 21.82 5.33 12.06
C ILE A 83 22.38 3.90 12.13
N GLY A 84 23.61 3.73 12.60
CA GLY A 84 24.22 2.42 12.73
C GLY A 84 23.47 1.55 13.74
N GLN A 85 23.07 2.11 14.90
CA GLN A 85 22.24 1.39 15.89
C GLN A 85 20.89 0.99 15.31
N MET A 86 20.21 1.88 14.60
CA MET A 86 18.93 1.58 13.96
C MET A 86 19.09 0.45 12.91
N CYS A 87 20.14 0.48 12.11
CA CYS A 87 20.41 -0.57 11.14
C CYS A 87 20.72 -1.92 11.81
N ILE A 88 21.45 -1.93 12.94
CA ILE A 88 21.67 -3.14 13.73
C ILE A 88 20.36 -3.69 14.28
N ASP A 89 19.45 -2.83 14.76
CA ASP A 89 18.15 -3.24 15.29
C ASP A 89 17.27 -3.86 14.18
N VAL A 90 17.38 -3.40 12.94
CA VAL A 90 16.57 -3.85 11.80
C VAL A 90 17.18 -5.05 11.09
N PHE A 91 18.48 -5.03 10.80
CA PHE A 91 19.18 -6.03 9.98
C PHE A 91 19.91 -7.10 10.81
N GLY A 92 20.08 -6.87 12.11
CA GLY A 92 20.95 -7.67 12.96
C GLY A 92 22.40 -7.16 12.91
N LYS A 93 23.36 -8.08 13.05
CA LYS A 93 24.81 -7.79 13.02
C LYS A 93 25.45 -8.45 11.80
N ASP A 94 26.69 -8.07 11.55
CA ASP A 94 27.55 -8.65 10.51
C ASP A 94 27.11 -8.30 9.07
N TRP A 95 26.48 -7.14 8.86
CA TRP A 95 26.14 -6.61 7.54
C TRP A 95 27.24 -5.70 6.96
N GLY A 96 28.19 -5.25 7.78
CA GLY A 96 29.38 -4.51 7.39
C GLY A 96 29.11 -3.10 6.89
N ALA A 97 28.74 -2.96 5.62
CA ALA A 97 28.37 -1.68 5.01
C ALA A 97 27.34 -1.90 3.88
N PHE A 98 26.62 -0.83 3.57
CA PHE A 98 25.78 -0.71 2.38
C PHE A 98 25.79 0.71 1.85
N ARG A 99 25.36 0.91 0.61
CA ARG A 99 25.13 2.24 0.04
C ARG A 99 23.64 2.51 -0.04
N ILE A 100 23.24 3.77 0.21
CA ILE A 100 21.84 4.21 0.17
C ILE A 100 21.74 5.56 -0.53
N ALA A 101 20.63 5.76 -1.25
CA ALA A 101 20.23 7.06 -1.74
C ALA A 101 18.75 7.29 -1.41
N HIS A 102 18.37 8.52 -1.11
CA HIS A 102 16.99 8.90 -0.90
C HIS A 102 16.51 9.79 -2.04
N LEU A 103 15.43 9.38 -2.67
CA LEU A 103 14.73 10.12 -3.70
C LEU A 103 13.32 10.47 -3.24
N SER A 104 12.66 11.35 -3.95
CA SER A 104 11.25 11.66 -3.75
C SER A 104 10.51 11.70 -5.06
N THR A 105 9.28 11.22 -5.05
CA THR A 105 8.32 11.36 -6.14
C THR A 105 7.75 12.79 -6.19
N GLY A 106 6.99 13.11 -7.23
CA GLY A 106 6.36 14.44 -7.40
C GLY A 106 5.34 14.78 -6.29
N ASP A 107 4.74 13.77 -5.67
CA ASP A 107 3.80 13.90 -4.53
C ASP A 107 4.47 13.71 -3.17
N ARG A 108 5.81 13.73 -3.12
CA ARG A 108 6.65 13.69 -1.91
C ARG A 108 6.66 12.34 -1.18
N ILE A 109 6.37 11.26 -1.87
CA ILE A 109 6.61 9.91 -1.34
C ILE A 109 8.09 9.58 -1.52
N GLY A 110 8.73 9.12 -0.44
CA GLY A 110 10.14 8.75 -0.46
C GLY A 110 10.41 7.44 -1.20
N ILE A 111 11.54 7.38 -1.90
CA ILE A 111 12.10 6.16 -2.46
C ILE A 111 13.50 6.01 -1.88
N GLU A 112 13.69 4.97 -1.07
CA GLU A 112 15.00 4.60 -0.54
C GLU A 112 15.58 3.50 -1.42
N LEU A 113 16.71 3.78 -2.04
CA LEU A 113 17.45 2.81 -2.86
C LEU A 113 18.62 2.27 -2.07
N PHE A 114 18.64 0.95 -1.87
CA PHE A 114 19.71 0.25 -1.12
C PHE A 114 20.56 -0.59 -2.07
N GLU A 115 21.88 -0.57 -1.87
CA GLU A 115 22.83 -1.49 -2.50
C GLU A 115 23.61 -2.18 -1.39
N PHE A 116 23.35 -3.47 -1.19
CA PHE A 116 24.13 -4.33 -0.30
C PHE A 116 25.15 -5.12 -1.13
N GLU A 117 26.32 -5.42 -0.57
CA GLU A 117 27.31 -6.25 -1.24
C GLU A 117 26.71 -7.59 -1.73
N ALA A 118 25.88 -8.22 -0.90
CA ALA A 118 25.22 -9.47 -1.24
C ALA A 118 24.13 -9.33 -2.33
N SER A 119 23.65 -8.13 -2.66
CA SER A 119 22.58 -7.92 -3.65
C SER A 119 23.09 -7.84 -5.08
N THR A 120 24.39 -7.65 -5.30
CA THR A 120 24.98 -7.46 -6.63
C THR A 120 24.84 -8.69 -7.53
N ASP A 121 24.80 -9.89 -6.95
CA ASP A 121 24.72 -11.16 -7.67
C ASP A 121 23.33 -11.77 -7.72
N LEU A 122 22.36 -11.20 -7.00
CA LEU A 122 20.99 -11.71 -6.94
C LEU A 122 20.20 -11.25 -8.17
N LYS A 123 19.59 -12.22 -8.87
CA LYS A 123 18.62 -11.91 -9.92
C LYS A 123 17.25 -11.76 -9.27
N PRO A 124 16.57 -10.62 -9.46
CA PRO A 124 15.24 -10.43 -8.93
C PRO A 124 14.28 -11.46 -9.55
N GLN A 125 13.41 -12.01 -8.70
CA GLN A 125 12.36 -12.91 -9.12
C GLN A 125 11.00 -12.27 -8.83
N PHE A 126 10.16 -12.21 -9.85
CA PHE A 126 8.78 -11.80 -9.68
C PHE A 126 7.96 -12.96 -9.12
N GLU A 127 7.62 -12.90 -7.86
CA GLU A 127 6.88 -13.93 -7.13
C GLU A 127 5.54 -13.39 -6.59
N PRO A 128 4.53 -13.15 -7.45
CA PRO A 128 3.27 -12.52 -7.03
C PRO A 128 2.42 -13.40 -6.10
N PHE A 129 2.70 -14.70 -6.05
CA PHE A 129 1.99 -15.66 -5.17
C PHE A 129 2.64 -15.83 -3.80
N ARG A 130 3.79 -15.22 -3.57
CA ARG A 130 4.44 -15.19 -2.26
C ARG A 130 3.83 -14.08 -1.41
N THR A 131 3.55 -14.37 -0.14
CA THR A 131 3.10 -13.35 0.80
C THR A 131 4.16 -12.27 0.97
N GLY A 132 3.79 -11.01 0.76
CA GLY A 132 4.66 -9.85 0.86
C GLY A 132 4.38 -8.81 -0.21
N LEU A 133 5.19 -7.77 -0.24
CA LEU A 133 5.15 -6.75 -1.28
C LEU A 133 5.73 -7.34 -2.58
N PHE A 134 5.00 -7.22 -3.69
CA PHE A 134 5.48 -7.68 -5.00
C PHE A 134 5.47 -6.59 -6.08
N HIS A 135 4.80 -5.46 -5.83
CA HIS A 135 4.85 -4.27 -6.68
C HIS A 135 4.50 -3.01 -5.89
N PHE A 136 4.84 -1.87 -6.43
CA PHE A 136 4.29 -0.57 -6.08
C PHE A 136 3.65 0.07 -7.31
N SER A 137 3.13 1.28 -7.22
CA SER A 137 2.46 1.93 -8.34
C SER A 137 2.84 3.41 -8.40
N VAL A 138 2.89 3.94 -9.63
CA VAL A 138 3.05 5.36 -9.94
C VAL A 138 1.92 5.85 -10.82
N GLN A 139 1.71 7.16 -10.84
CA GLN A 139 0.73 7.78 -11.72
C GLN A 139 1.45 8.64 -12.76
N ASP A 140 1.13 8.40 -14.04
CA ASP A 140 1.56 9.23 -15.16
C ASP A 140 0.43 9.28 -16.20
N PRO A 141 -0.07 10.46 -16.60
CA PRO A 141 -1.12 10.57 -17.62
C PRO A 141 -0.68 10.04 -18.99
N ASP A 142 0.63 10.05 -19.28
CA ASP A 142 1.22 9.50 -20.50
C ASP A 142 1.82 8.11 -20.25
N VAL A 143 0.94 7.13 -20.06
CA VAL A 143 1.35 5.73 -19.78
C VAL A 143 2.22 5.17 -20.90
N GLU A 144 1.87 5.43 -22.15
CA GLU A 144 2.60 4.97 -23.33
C GLU A 144 4.02 5.54 -23.37
N GLY A 145 4.15 6.85 -23.25
CA GLY A 145 5.45 7.51 -23.29
C GLY A 145 6.35 7.10 -22.12
N LEU A 146 5.79 6.87 -20.92
CA LEU A 146 6.59 6.37 -19.81
C LEU A 146 7.03 4.92 -20.03
N VAL A 147 6.15 4.04 -20.53
CA VAL A 147 6.49 2.65 -20.89
C VAL A 147 7.62 2.60 -21.91
N GLU A 148 7.55 3.43 -22.97
CA GLU A 148 8.60 3.52 -23.99
C GLU A 148 9.96 3.92 -23.39
N LYS A 149 9.99 4.92 -22.49
CA LYS A 149 11.21 5.36 -21.80
C LYS A 149 11.80 4.26 -20.91
N ILE A 150 10.95 3.56 -20.16
CA ILE A 150 11.37 2.44 -19.30
C ILE A 150 11.99 1.33 -20.14
N VAL A 151 11.36 0.93 -21.23
CA VAL A 151 11.87 -0.11 -22.13
C VAL A 151 13.19 0.33 -22.78
N ALA A 152 13.27 1.58 -23.27
CA ALA A 152 14.50 2.12 -23.84
C ALA A 152 15.66 2.17 -22.84
N ALA A 153 15.38 2.31 -21.55
CA ALA A 153 16.36 2.28 -20.47
C ALA A 153 16.75 0.86 -20.02
N GLY A 154 16.20 -0.19 -20.63
CA GLY A 154 16.52 -1.60 -20.32
C GLY A 154 15.50 -2.28 -19.41
N GLY A 155 14.42 -1.61 -19.05
CA GLY A 155 13.27 -2.22 -18.37
C GLY A 155 12.38 -3.04 -19.31
N LYS A 156 11.25 -3.51 -18.81
CA LYS A 156 10.33 -4.35 -19.58
C LYS A 156 8.87 -3.93 -19.41
N GLN A 157 8.13 -3.95 -20.50
CA GLN A 157 6.67 -3.95 -20.44
C GLN A 157 6.19 -5.38 -20.16
N ARG A 158 5.42 -5.59 -19.10
CA ARG A 158 4.99 -6.93 -18.66
C ARG A 158 3.62 -7.34 -19.19
N MET A 159 2.82 -6.38 -19.65
CA MET A 159 1.50 -6.62 -20.22
C MET A 159 1.16 -5.51 -21.23
N PRO A 160 0.23 -5.73 -22.17
CA PRO A 160 -0.32 -4.64 -22.97
C PRO A 160 -0.98 -3.59 -22.08
N ILE A 161 -0.90 -2.30 -22.47
CA ILE A 161 -1.64 -1.23 -21.81
C ILE A 161 -3.14 -1.56 -21.89
N ARG A 162 -3.84 -1.49 -20.76
CA ARG A 162 -5.27 -1.82 -20.65
C ARG A 162 -6.09 -0.60 -20.28
N GLU A 163 -7.27 -0.48 -20.89
CA GLU A 163 -8.33 0.43 -20.45
C GLU A 163 -9.22 -0.27 -19.44
N TYR A 164 -9.60 0.44 -18.36
CA TYR A 164 -10.54 -0.08 -17.37
C TYR A 164 -11.99 0.06 -17.79
N TYR A 165 -12.31 1.12 -18.55
CA TYR A 165 -13.66 1.45 -19.01
C TYR A 165 -13.60 1.74 -20.51
N PRO A 166 -13.45 0.72 -21.36
CA PRO A 166 -13.27 0.91 -22.80
C PRO A 166 -14.40 1.72 -23.45
N GLY A 167 -14.05 2.86 -24.07
CA GLY A 167 -14.99 3.77 -24.71
C GLY A 167 -15.76 4.69 -23.78
N GLU A 168 -15.62 4.57 -22.45
CA GLU A 168 -16.31 5.41 -21.48
C GLU A 168 -15.35 6.39 -20.81
N LYS A 169 -14.19 5.93 -20.35
CA LYS A 169 -13.20 6.72 -19.60
C LYS A 169 -11.79 6.42 -20.07
N PRO A 170 -10.92 7.43 -20.10
CA PRO A 170 -9.54 7.27 -20.58
C PRO A 170 -8.61 6.66 -19.51
N TYR A 171 -9.11 5.80 -18.64
CA TYR A 171 -8.33 5.22 -17.54
C TYR A 171 -7.56 4.02 -18.04
N ARG A 172 -6.24 4.12 -17.99
CA ARG A 172 -5.31 3.09 -18.49
C ARG A 172 -4.30 2.72 -17.45
N MET A 173 -3.79 1.51 -17.57
CA MET A 173 -2.72 1.02 -16.72
C MET A 173 -1.82 0.03 -17.46
N CYS A 174 -0.61 -0.14 -16.94
CA CYS A 174 0.35 -1.13 -17.40
C CYS A 174 1.25 -1.60 -16.26
N TYR A 175 1.52 -2.90 -16.20
CA TYR A 175 2.63 -3.44 -15.40
C TYR A 175 3.93 -3.36 -16.16
N VAL A 176 4.96 -2.87 -15.52
CA VAL A 176 6.31 -2.76 -16.05
C VAL A 176 7.33 -3.31 -15.05
N GLU A 177 8.56 -3.48 -15.51
CA GLU A 177 9.71 -3.88 -14.69
C GLU A 177 10.84 -2.90 -14.99
N ASP A 178 11.48 -2.38 -13.96
CA ASP A 178 12.67 -1.56 -14.11
C ASP A 178 13.88 -2.38 -14.61
N PRO A 179 15.02 -1.76 -14.96
CA PRO A 179 16.21 -2.49 -15.39
C PRO A 179 16.79 -3.43 -14.34
N PHE A 180 16.37 -3.30 -13.08
CA PHE A 180 16.89 -4.04 -11.94
C PHE A 180 15.95 -5.17 -11.50
N GLY A 181 14.75 -5.27 -12.12
CA GLY A 181 13.77 -6.32 -11.87
C GLY A 181 12.66 -5.94 -10.90
N THR A 182 12.61 -4.70 -10.44
CA THR A 182 11.50 -4.22 -9.61
C THR A 182 10.24 -4.03 -10.46
N VAL A 183 9.15 -4.67 -10.06
CA VAL A 183 7.87 -4.58 -10.76
C VAL A 183 7.03 -3.46 -10.18
N PHE A 184 6.43 -2.66 -11.06
CA PHE A 184 5.49 -1.63 -10.68
C PHE A 184 4.41 -1.40 -11.73
N GLU A 185 3.33 -0.72 -11.31
CA GLU A 185 2.24 -0.32 -12.19
C GLU A 185 2.36 1.15 -12.54
N ILE A 186 1.87 1.50 -13.73
CA ILE A 186 1.65 2.87 -14.17
C ILE A 186 0.16 3.04 -14.37
N TYR A 187 -0.44 4.04 -13.69
CA TYR A 187 -1.83 4.43 -13.85
C TYR A 187 -1.92 5.81 -14.51
N SER A 188 -2.81 5.96 -15.49
CA SER A 188 -3.04 7.26 -16.13
C SER A 188 -3.77 8.27 -15.23
N HIS A 189 -4.48 7.77 -14.21
CA HIS A 189 -5.29 8.55 -13.27
C HIS A 189 -5.06 8.03 -11.84
N SER A 190 -5.58 8.74 -10.84
CA SER A 190 -5.44 8.32 -9.45
C SER A 190 -6.07 6.94 -9.22
N TYR A 191 -5.48 6.18 -8.31
CA TYR A 191 -5.96 4.85 -7.91
C TYR A 191 -7.43 4.87 -7.47
N GLU A 192 -7.82 5.91 -6.75
CA GLU A 192 -9.19 6.09 -6.30
C GLU A 192 -10.18 6.23 -7.47
N LEU A 193 -9.84 7.03 -8.50
CA LEU A 193 -10.67 7.16 -9.69
C LEU A 193 -10.81 5.85 -10.46
N HIS A 194 -9.76 5.03 -10.51
CA HIS A 194 -9.80 3.74 -11.20
C HIS A 194 -10.77 2.76 -10.53
N TYR A 195 -10.90 2.79 -9.20
CA TYR A 195 -11.61 1.74 -8.46
C TYR A 195 -12.90 2.18 -7.76
N SER A 196 -13.11 3.47 -7.52
CA SER A 196 -14.29 4.00 -6.80
C SER A 196 -15.63 3.73 -7.49
N GLU A 197 -15.64 3.48 -8.80
CA GLU A 197 -16.84 3.27 -9.59
C GLU A 197 -17.08 1.80 -9.98
N GLY A 198 -16.47 0.88 -9.27
CA GLY A 198 -16.70 -0.55 -9.44
C GLY A 198 -16.08 -1.15 -10.70
N ALA A 199 -14.80 -0.93 -10.91
CA ALA A 199 -14.00 -1.43 -12.05
C ALA A 199 -14.09 -2.95 -12.32
N TYR A 200 -14.58 -3.72 -11.38
CA TYR A 200 -14.73 -5.17 -11.46
C TYR A 200 -16.19 -5.64 -11.54
N LYS A 201 -17.13 -4.76 -11.88
CA LYS A 201 -18.54 -5.11 -12.08
C LYS A 201 -18.78 -5.65 -13.47
#